data_1fb40f7a8ccd6e3439df80e3e1d2d460
#
_entry.id   1fb40f7a8ccd6e3439df80e3e1d2d460
#
_cell.length_a   1.000
_cell.length_b   1.000
_cell.length_c   1.000
_cell.angle_alpha   90.00
_cell.angle_beta   90.00
_cell.angle_gamma   90.00
#
_symmetry.space_group_name_H-M   'P 1'
#
loop_
_entity.id
_entity.type
_entity.pdbx_description
1 polymer ?
#
loop_
_entity_poly.entity_id
_entity_poly.type
_entity_poly.pdbx_seq_one_letter_code
_entity_poly.pdbx_strand_id
1 'polypeptide(L)'
;MHTLIGVVLAEPVGSFARCEALFVSALQPSDAPTADAIARAIGSARQRFGARGCADRMAQEFGDHPDAASERMRWARQLVP
;
A
#
# COMPACT_ATOMS: atom_id res chain seq x y z
N MET A 1 -31.95 0.23 -0.23
CA MET A 1 -31.37 0.46 1.09
C MET A 1 -30.27 -0.48 1.37
N HIS A 2 -30.64 -1.75 1.54
CA HIS A 2 -29.62 -2.76 1.84
C HIS A 2 -28.55 -2.83 0.79
N THR A 3 -28.97 -2.63 -0.45
CA THR A 3 -28.04 -2.68 -1.56
C THR A 3 -26.95 -1.63 -1.42
N LEU A 4 -27.33 -0.44 -0.99
CA LEU A 4 -26.36 0.62 -0.81
C LEU A 4 -25.30 0.27 0.23
N ILE A 5 -25.78 -0.32 1.32
CA ILE A 5 -24.85 -0.72 2.38
C ILE A 5 -23.91 -1.77 1.86
N GLY A 6 -24.42 -2.72 1.10
CA GLY A 6 -23.60 -3.75 0.52
C GLY A 6 -22.54 -3.19 -0.42
N VAL A 7 -22.92 -2.21 -1.21
CA VAL A 7 -21.99 -1.58 -2.13
C VAL A 7 -20.87 -0.87 -1.36
N VAL A 8 -21.23 -0.15 -0.30
CA VAL A 8 -20.23 0.53 0.51
C VAL A 8 -19.26 -0.45 1.13
N LEU A 9 -19.79 -1.53 1.66
CA LEU A 9 -18.95 -2.54 2.29
C LEU A 9 -18.09 -3.28 1.30
N ALA A 10 -18.52 -3.34 0.06
CA ALA A 10 -17.75 -4.00 -0.98
C ALA A 10 -16.69 -3.08 -1.57
N GLU A 11 -16.68 -1.83 -1.15
CA GLU A 11 -15.73 -0.86 -1.62
C GLU A 11 -14.32 -1.39 -1.46
N PRO A 12 -13.50 -1.34 -2.48
CA PRO A 12 -12.14 -1.82 -2.36
C PRO A 12 -11.33 -0.91 -1.44
N VAL A 13 -10.19 -1.41 -1.05
CA VAL A 13 -9.26 -0.65 -0.23
C VAL A 13 -8.94 0.66 -0.90
N GLY A 14 -8.96 1.75 -0.14
CA GLY A 14 -8.69 3.08 -0.69
C GLY A 14 -7.25 3.23 -1.17
N SER A 15 -7.02 4.26 -1.96
CA SER A 15 -5.71 4.52 -2.55
C SER A 15 -4.63 4.64 -1.50
N PHE A 16 -4.91 5.33 -0.41
CA PHE A 16 -3.91 5.52 0.63
C PHE A 16 -3.48 4.17 1.22
N ALA A 17 -4.44 3.31 1.53
CA ALA A 17 -4.11 2.01 2.10
C ALA A 17 -3.32 1.15 1.12
N ARG A 18 -3.57 1.29 -0.17
CA ARG A 18 -2.82 0.57 -1.19
C ARG A 18 -1.42 1.10 -1.32
N CYS A 19 -1.26 2.42 -1.26
CA CYS A 19 0.08 3.02 -1.25
C CYS A 19 0.87 2.56 -0.04
N GLU A 20 0.21 2.51 1.10
CA GLU A 20 0.82 2.03 2.34
C GLU A 20 1.30 0.60 2.20
N ALA A 21 0.46 -0.27 1.64
CA ALA A 21 0.82 -1.67 1.45
C ALA A 21 1.99 -1.80 0.48
N LEU A 22 1.97 -1.04 -0.61
CA LEU A 22 3.08 -1.07 -1.56
C LEU A 22 4.36 -0.54 -0.92
N PHE A 23 4.24 0.50 -0.11
CA PHE A 23 5.36 1.08 0.62
C PHE A 23 6.07 0.02 1.46
N VAL A 24 5.31 -0.80 2.19
CA VAL A 24 5.91 -1.78 3.10
C VAL A 24 6.20 -3.12 2.42
N SER A 25 5.89 -3.23 1.14
CA SER A 25 6.13 -4.46 0.40
C SER A 25 7.62 -4.66 0.13
N ALA A 26 7.95 -5.85 -0.39
CA ALA A 26 9.32 -6.15 -0.76
C ALA A 26 9.71 -5.59 -2.13
N LEU A 27 8.75 -5.03 -2.85
CA LEU A 27 9.00 -4.52 -4.19
C LEU A 27 9.87 -3.27 -4.13
N GLN A 28 10.82 -3.17 -5.08
CA GLN A 28 11.73 -2.05 -5.13
C GLN A 28 11.52 -1.26 -6.43
N PRO A 29 11.79 0.06 -6.40
CA PRO A 29 11.70 0.85 -7.64
C PRO A 29 12.58 0.30 -8.75
N SER A 30 13.75 -0.24 -8.40
CA SER A 30 14.67 -0.80 -9.38
C SER A 30 14.13 -2.05 -10.07
N ASP A 31 13.08 -2.65 -9.53
CA ASP A 31 12.48 -3.83 -10.15
C ASP A 31 11.68 -3.47 -11.41
N ALA A 32 11.37 -2.19 -11.59
CA ALA A 32 10.55 -1.70 -12.71
C ALA A 32 9.29 -2.55 -12.83
N PRO A 33 8.46 -2.59 -11.78
CA PRO A 33 7.41 -3.60 -11.66
C PRO A 33 6.27 -3.40 -12.64
N THR A 34 5.70 -4.54 -13.07
CA THR A 34 4.49 -4.54 -13.88
C THR A 34 3.27 -4.29 -13.01
N ALA A 35 2.14 -3.99 -13.64
CA ALA A 35 0.88 -3.81 -12.92
C ALA A 35 0.53 -5.05 -12.10
N ASP A 36 0.75 -6.23 -12.65
CA ASP A 36 0.48 -7.49 -11.94
C ASP A 36 1.39 -7.65 -10.73
N ALA A 37 2.66 -7.31 -10.88
CA ALA A 37 3.60 -7.41 -9.78
C ALA A 37 3.22 -6.45 -8.65
N ILE A 38 2.78 -5.25 -9.01
CA ILE A 38 2.32 -4.27 -8.04
C ILE A 38 1.10 -4.80 -7.27
N ALA A 39 0.12 -5.33 -7.99
CA ALA A 39 -1.10 -5.84 -7.37
C ALA A 39 -0.76 -6.99 -6.41
N ARG A 40 0.14 -7.89 -6.82
CA ARG A 40 0.52 -9.00 -5.96
C ARG A 40 1.29 -8.53 -4.73
N ALA A 41 2.14 -7.53 -4.90
CA ALA A 41 2.90 -6.99 -3.77
C ALA A 41 1.97 -6.36 -2.75
N ILE A 42 0.98 -5.60 -3.20
CA ILE A 42 0.00 -4.99 -2.32
C ILE A 42 -0.79 -6.07 -1.58
N GLY A 43 -1.29 -7.06 -2.30
CA GLY A 43 -2.05 -8.14 -1.70
C GLY A 43 -1.24 -8.91 -0.68
N SER A 44 0.01 -9.22 -1.02
CA SER A 44 0.89 -9.96 -0.12
C SER A 44 1.19 -9.17 1.15
N ALA A 45 1.47 -7.88 1.02
CA ALA A 45 1.76 -7.04 2.18
C ALA A 45 0.55 -6.94 3.10
N ARG A 46 -0.64 -6.77 2.52
CA ARG A 46 -1.85 -6.67 3.31
C ARG A 46 -2.19 -7.98 4.00
N GLN A 47 -1.96 -9.10 3.33
CA GLN A 47 -2.22 -10.40 3.92
C GLN A 47 -1.23 -10.70 5.05
N ARG A 48 0.02 -10.30 4.85
CA ARG A 48 1.09 -10.61 5.78
C ARG A 48 1.04 -9.74 7.04
N PHE A 49 0.77 -8.45 6.87
CA PHE A 49 0.86 -7.50 7.97
C PHE A 49 -0.50 -6.97 8.43
N GLY A 50 -1.54 -7.07 7.60
CA GLY A 50 -2.82 -6.48 7.89
C GLY A 50 -2.77 -4.96 7.77
N ALA A 51 -3.93 -4.32 7.89
CA ALA A 51 -4.00 -2.87 7.74
C ALA A 51 -3.18 -2.16 8.82
N ARG A 52 -3.31 -2.61 10.06
CA ARG A 52 -2.57 -1.98 11.16
C ARG A 52 -1.08 -2.21 11.04
N GLY A 53 -0.68 -3.42 10.66
CA GLY A 53 0.73 -3.72 10.52
C GLY A 53 1.39 -2.91 9.42
N CYS A 54 0.68 -2.70 8.31
CA CYS A 54 1.18 -1.85 7.24
C CYS A 54 1.36 -0.41 7.73
N ALA A 55 0.37 0.11 8.45
CA ALA A 55 0.45 1.47 8.97
C ALA A 55 1.59 1.63 9.97
N ASP A 56 1.75 0.66 10.85
CA ASP A 56 2.81 0.72 11.86
C ASP A 56 4.19 0.69 11.21
N ARG A 57 4.38 -0.17 10.22
CA ARG A 57 5.66 -0.26 9.53
C ARG A 57 5.98 1.01 8.77
N MET A 58 4.97 1.58 8.12
CA MET A 58 5.17 2.83 7.42
C MET A 58 5.56 3.95 8.39
N ALA A 59 4.84 4.04 9.50
CA ALA A 59 5.13 5.06 10.52
C ALA A 59 6.54 4.91 11.06
N GLN A 60 6.98 3.68 11.28
CA GLN A 60 8.32 3.44 11.79
C GLN A 60 9.38 3.89 10.80
N GLU A 61 9.17 3.61 9.51
CA GLU A 61 10.12 4.04 8.49
C GLU A 61 10.21 5.56 8.41
N PHE A 62 9.07 6.24 8.50
CA PHE A 62 9.08 7.70 8.51
C PHE A 62 9.78 8.25 9.74
N GLY A 63 9.68 7.55 10.87
CA GLY A 63 10.37 7.95 12.07
C GLY A 63 11.88 7.74 11.99
N ASP A 64 12.29 6.60 11.43
CA ASP A 64 13.70 6.22 11.39
C ASP A 64 14.44 6.81 10.20
N HIS A 65 13.78 6.89 9.05
CA HIS A 65 14.41 7.30 7.79
C HIS A 65 13.48 8.22 7.00
N PRO A 66 13.23 9.45 7.50
CA PRO A 66 12.19 10.30 6.91
C PRO A 66 12.40 10.63 5.45
N ASP A 67 13.64 10.88 5.03
CA ASP A 67 13.88 11.25 3.63
C ASP A 67 13.66 10.07 2.70
N ALA A 68 14.20 8.91 3.07
CA ALA A 68 14.02 7.71 2.27
C ALA A 68 12.55 7.28 2.24
N ALA A 69 11.87 7.42 3.38
CA ALA A 69 10.45 7.07 3.45
C ALA A 69 9.62 7.99 2.55
N SER A 70 9.93 9.28 2.54
CA SER A 70 9.21 10.23 1.70
C SER A 70 9.39 9.89 0.21
N GLU A 71 10.61 9.55 -0.19
CA GLU A 71 10.88 9.18 -1.57
C GLU A 71 10.15 7.89 -1.94
N ARG A 72 10.16 6.93 -1.04
CA ARG A 72 9.49 5.66 -1.31
C ARG A 72 7.98 5.85 -1.41
N MET A 73 7.40 6.69 -0.55
CA MET A 73 5.97 6.96 -0.62
C MET A 73 5.61 7.69 -1.92
N ARG A 74 6.47 8.59 -2.37
CA ARG A 74 6.25 9.27 -3.64
C ARG A 74 6.24 8.26 -4.78
N TRP A 75 7.16 7.32 -4.76
CA TRP A 75 7.19 6.23 -5.74
C TRP A 75 5.90 5.41 -5.69
N ALA A 76 5.47 5.02 -4.47
CA ALA A 76 4.26 4.21 -4.33
C ALA A 76 3.04 4.95 -4.89
N ARG A 77 2.95 6.24 -4.63
CA ARG A 77 1.83 7.05 -5.11
C ARG A 77 1.78 7.14 -6.63
N GLN A 78 2.93 7.11 -7.27
CA GLN A 78 2.97 7.16 -8.72
C GLN A 78 2.45 5.86 -9.34
N LEU A 79 2.59 4.76 -8.64
CA LEU A 79 2.21 3.45 -9.16
C LEU A 79 0.79 3.05 -8.81
N VAL A 80 0.23 3.58 -7.75
CA VAL A 80 -1.13 3.26 -7.33
C VAL A 80 -2.07 4.30 -7.91
N PRO A 81 -3.01 3.86 -8.78
CA PRO A 81 -3.95 4.82 -9.39
C PRO A 81 -4.92 5.40 -8.40
#